data_e967ab18361e0dfaa9d8153328641448
#
_entry.id   e967ab18361e0dfaa9d8153328641448
#
_cell.length_a   1.000
_cell.length_b   1.000
_cell.length_c   1.000
_cell.angle_alpha   90.00
_cell.angle_beta   90.00
_cell.angle_gamma   90.00
#
_symmetry.space_group_name_H-M   'P 1'
#
loop_
_entity.id
_entity.type
_entity.pdbx_description
1 polymer ?
#
loop_
_entity_poly.entity_id
_entity_poly.type
_entity_poly.pdbx_seq_one_letter_code
_entity_poly.pdbx_strand_id
1 'polypeptide(L)' 'MRKKEPKLIITFHTTAEAIAMEKLCKENQKSGRIIPVPREISAGCGLAWCCEPDMEQEMAEFMKEKGVEHEEMVQIMY' A
#
# COMPACT_ATOMS: atom_id res chain seq x y z
N MET A 1 -15.18 17.84 -4.92
CA MET A 1 -15.27 16.45 -5.36
C MET A 1 -13.89 15.94 -5.76
N ARG A 2 -13.53 14.76 -5.28
CA ARG A 2 -12.21 14.22 -5.56
C ARG A 2 -12.15 13.57 -6.93
N LYS A 3 -11.11 13.89 -7.69
CA LYS A 3 -10.88 13.31 -9.01
C LYS A 3 -10.05 12.03 -8.85
N LYS A 4 -10.49 10.95 -9.47
CA LYS A 4 -9.74 9.69 -9.44
C LYS A 4 -8.48 9.80 -10.28
N GLU A 5 -7.40 9.20 -9.78
CA GLU A 5 -6.11 9.17 -10.45
C GLU A 5 -5.51 7.79 -10.32
N PRO A 6 -4.58 7.43 -11.22
CA PRO A 6 -3.88 6.14 -11.07
C PRO A 6 -3.13 6.11 -9.75
N LYS A 7 -3.28 5.03 -9.00
CA LYS A 7 -2.59 4.84 -7.72
C LYS A 7 -2.13 3.40 -7.58
N LEU A 8 -1.01 3.22 -6.90
CA LEU A 8 -0.54 1.91 -6.51
C LEU A 8 -1.19 1.56 -5.17
N ILE A 9 -1.85 0.41 -5.13
CA ILE A 9 -2.50 -0.07 -3.92
C ILE A 9 -1.81 -1.36 -3.50
N ILE A 10 -1.33 -1.39 -2.27
CA ILE A 10 -0.67 -2.57 -1.69
C ILE A 10 -1.58 -3.11 -0.59
N THR A 11 -2.03 -4.34 -0.76
CA THR A 11 -2.91 -4.96 0.22
C THR A 11 -2.13 -5.90 1.13
N PHE A 12 -2.70 -6.21 2.28
CA PHE A 12 -2.03 -6.99 3.30
C PHE A 12 -2.91 -8.12 3.79
N HIS A 13 -2.28 -9.18 4.31
CA HIS A 13 -3.01 -10.31 4.89
C HIS A 13 -3.60 -9.96 6.24
N THR A 14 -2.92 -9.11 7.02
CA THR A 14 -3.34 -8.78 8.38
C THR A 14 -3.20 -7.29 8.63
N THR A 15 -3.94 -6.82 9.64
CA THR A 15 -3.85 -5.44 10.09
C THR A 15 -2.44 -5.12 10.61
N ALA A 16 -1.80 -6.10 11.24
CA ALA A 16 -0.45 -5.91 11.75
C ALA A 16 0.54 -5.59 10.63
N GLU A 17 0.40 -6.26 9.48
CA GLU A 17 1.25 -5.96 8.32
C GLU A 17 1.03 -4.53 7.83
N ALA A 18 -0.24 -4.11 7.76
CA ALA A 18 -0.57 -2.76 7.31
C ALA A 18 0.01 -1.69 8.25
N ILE A 19 -0.09 -1.92 9.55
CA ILE A 19 0.44 -0.98 10.55
C ILE A 19 1.96 -0.93 10.48
N ALA A 20 2.60 -2.08 10.31
CA ALA A 20 4.06 -2.14 10.16
C ALA A 20 4.52 -1.35 8.93
N MET A 21 3.78 -1.48 7.84
CA MET A 21 4.08 -0.74 6.61
C MET A 21 3.99 0.77 6.84
N GLU A 22 2.92 1.21 7.50
CA GLU A 22 2.75 2.63 7.78
C GLU A 22 3.90 3.17 8.63
N LYS A 23 4.26 2.44 9.68
CA LYS A 23 5.33 2.86 10.56
C LYS A 23 6.66 2.97 9.82
N LEU A 24 7.01 1.94 9.05
CA LEU A 24 8.26 1.92 8.30
C LEU A 24 8.31 3.01 7.24
N CYS A 25 7.20 3.26 6.57
CA CYS A 25 7.14 4.32 5.56
C CYS A 25 7.34 5.69 6.20
N LYS A 26 6.77 5.93 7.36
CA LYS A 26 7.00 7.18 8.09
C LYS A 26 8.45 7.34 8.49
N GLU A 27 9.05 6.29 9.03
CA GLU A 27 10.43 6.33 9.48
C GLU A 27 11.42 6.54 8.35
N ASN A 28 11.09 6.07 7.14
CA ASN A 28 11.95 6.16 5.97
C ASN A 28 11.48 7.20 4.96
N GLN A 29 10.51 8.04 5.35
CA GLN A 29 10.01 9.15 4.55
C GLN A 29 9.48 8.70 3.19
N LYS A 30 8.82 7.56 3.14
CA LYS A 30 8.15 7.09 1.93
C LYS A 30 6.78 7.73 1.82
N SER A 31 6.45 8.23 0.63
CA SER A 31 5.15 8.86 0.39
C SER A 31 4.03 7.83 0.33
N GLY A 32 2.87 8.23 0.82
CA GLY A 32 1.70 7.37 0.78
C GLY A 32 0.90 7.44 2.06
N ARG A 33 -0.13 6.60 2.14
CA ARG A 33 -0.99 6.59 3.32
C ARG A 33 -1.78 5.28 3.39
N ILE A 34 -2.28 4.97 4.57
CA ILE A 34 -3.20 3.85 4.77
C ILE A 34 -4.60 4.28 4.34
N ILE A 35 -5.29 3.41 3.61
CA ILE A 35 -6.67 3.62 3.17
C ILE A 35 -7.46 2.35 3.41
N PRO A 36 -8.80 2.45 3.47
CA PRO A 36 -9.63 1.24 3.40
C PRO A 36 -9.44 0.59 2.01
N VAL A 37 -9.47 -0.73 1.96
CA VAL A 37 -9.32 -1.43 0.68
C VAL A 37 -10.44 -1.04 -0.26
N PRO A 38 -10.13 -0.59 -1.50
CA PRO A 38 -11.16 -0.24 -2.47
C PRO A 38 -12.02 -1.44 -2.84
N ARG A 39 -13.26 -1.16 -3.26
CA ARG A 39 -14.21 -2.22 -3.62
C ARG A 39 -13.71 -3.12 -4.75
N GLU A 40 -12.92 -2.56 -5.65
CA GLU A 40 -12.38 -3.29 -6.80
C GLU A 40 -11.38 -4.36 -6.38
N ILE A 41 -10.88 -4.27 -5.16
CA ILE A 41 -9.86 -5.17 -4.66
C ILE A 41 -10.41 -5.95 -3.46
N SER A 42 -10.18 -7.26 -3.47
CA SER A 42 -10.55 -8.10 -2.34
C SER A 42 -9.30 -8.33 -1.49
N ALA A 43 -9.38 -7.99 -0.20
CA ALA A 43 -8.25 -8.19 0.70
C ALA A 43 -8.75 -8.53 2.09
N GLY A 44 -8.00 -9.38 2.78
CA GLY A 44 -8.43 -9.97 4.04
C GLY A 44 -8.49 -9.01 5.22
N CYS A 45 -7.57 -8.05 5.32
CA CYS A 45 -7.50 -7.21 6.51
C CYS A 45 -8.30 -5.90 6.41
N GLY A 46 -8.77 -5.55 5.20
CA GLY A 46 -9.56 -4.35 5.01
C GLY A 46 -8.75 -3.05 4.92
N LEU A 47 -7.45 -3.11 5.07
CA LEU A 47 -6.58 -1.94 4.98
C LEU A 47 -5.56 -2.12 3.87
N ALA A 48 -5.16 -1.00 3.25
CA ALA A 48 -4.19 -1.01 2.18
C ALA A 48 -3.31 0.24 2.25
N TRP A 49 -2.16 0.17 1.59
CA TRP A 49 -1.27 1.32 1.44
C TRP A 49 -1.47 1.89 0.05
N CYS A 50 -1.68 3.20 -0.03
CA CYS A 50 -1.92 3.90 -1.28
C CYS A 50 -0.77 4.87 -1.56
N CYS A 51 -0.17 4.76 -2.73
CA CYS A 51 0.91 5.67 -3.12
C CYS A 51 0.91 5.87 -4.64
N GLU A 52 1.86 6.64 -5.15
CA GLU A 52 1.94 6.92 -6.58
C GLU A 52 2.35 5.66 -7.34
N PRO A 53 1.81 5.47 -8.56
CA PRO A 53 2.05 4.24 -9.31
C PRO A 53 3.50 4.04 -9.74
N ASP A 54 4.26 5.12 -9.91
CA ASP A 54 5.66 4.99 -10.30
C ASP A 54 6.56 4.53 -9.15
N MET A 55 6.01 4.36 -7.96
CA MET A 55 6.76 3.85 -6.80
C MET A 55 6.72 2.34 -6.68
N GLU A 56 6.11 1.64 -7.63
CA GLU A 56 5.90 0.19 -7.49
C GLU A 56 7.20 -0.56 -7.26
N GLN A 57 8.21 -0.33 -8.09
CA GLN A 57 9.47 -1.03 -7.94
C GLN A 57 10.18 -0.64 -6.64
N GLU A 58 10.19 0.65 -6.34
CA GLU A 58 10.81 1.15 -5.12
C GLU A 58 10.17 0.53 -3.88
N MET A 59 8.84 0.47 -3.85
CA MET A 59 8.13 -0.09 -2.71
C MET A 59 8.33 -1.59 -2.59
N ALA A 60 8.38 -2.31 -3.72
CA ALA A 60 8.65 -3.74 -3.71
C ALA A 60 10.01 -4.03 -3.09
N GLU A 61 11.04 -3.28 -3.48
CA GLU A 61 12.37 -3.46 -2.94
C GLU A 61 12.45 -3.04 -1.47
N PHE A 62 11.77 -1.96 -1.12
CA PHE A 62 11.72 -1.47 0.26
C PHE A 62 11.09 -2.51 1.19
N MET A 63 9.96 -3.07 0.79
CA MET A 63 9.28 -4.08 1.61
C MET A 63 10.13 -5.34 1.75
N LYS A 64 10.80 -5.75 0.69
CA LYS A 64 11.68 -6.91 0.72
C LYS A 64 12.85 -6.67 1.68
N GLU A 65 13.45 -5.50 1.62
CA GLU A 65 14.57 -5.14 2.48
C GLU A 65 14.17 -5.09 3.95
N LYS A 66 12.99 -4.55 4.23
CA LYS A 66 12.51 -4.40 5.61
C LYS A 66 11.76 -5.62 6.13
N GLY A 67 11.55 -6.62 5.29
CA GLY A 67 10.86 -7.84 5.71
C GLY A 67 9.36 -7.65 5.91
N VAL A 68 8.75 -6.70 5.22
CA VAL A 68 7.31 -6.48 5.31
C VAL A 68 6.61 -7.35 4.27
N GLU A 69 5.69 -8.18 4.73
CA GLU A 69 4.90 -9.02 3.83
C GLU A 69 3.65 -8.27 3.37
N HIS A 70 3.17 -8.61 2.20
CA HIS A 70 1.95 -8.03 1.63
C HIS A 70 1.21 -9.11 0.85
N GLU A 71 -0.06 -8.83 0.53
CA GLU A 71 -0.88 -9.78 -0.23
C GLU A 71 -0.76 -9.52 -1.73
N GLU A 72 -1.10 -8.32 -2.16
CA GLU A 72 -1.07 -7.95 -3.57
C GLU A 72 -0.60 -6.52 -3.76
N MET A 73 -0.12 -6.23 -4.95
CA MET A 73 0.29 -4.90 -5.36
C MET A 73 -0.35 -4.65 -6.72
N VAL A 74 -1.31 -3.71 -6.76
CA VAL A 74 -2.09 -3.45 -7.97
C VAL A 74 -2.17 -1.95 -8.24
N GLN A 75 -2.39 -1.61 -9.51
CA GLN A 75 -2.60 -0.22 -9.90
C GLN A 75 -4.05 -0.04 -10.33
N ILE A 76 -4.74 0.91 -9.72
CA ILE A 76 -6.12 1.21 -10.04
C ILE A 76 -6.34 2.72 -10.01
N MET A 77 -7.48 3.14 -10.55
CA MET A 77 -7.93 4.53 -10.41
C MET A 77 -8.57 4.69 -9.03
N TYR A 78 -8.08 5.65 -8.28
CA TYR A 78 -8.57 5.84 -6.92
C TYR A 78 -8.75 7.31 -6.56
#